data_817411c3944c56bd14d9c6282be9c307
#
_entry.id   817411c3944c56bd14d9c6282be9c307
#
_cell.length_a   1.000
_cell.length_b   1.000
_cell.length_c   1.000
_cell.angle_alpha   90.00
_cell.angle_beta   90.00
_cell.angle_gamma   90.00
#
_symmetry.space_group_name_H-M   'P 1'
#
loop_
_entity.id
_entity.type
_entity.pdbx_description
1 polymer ?
#
loop_
_entity_poly.entity_id
_entity_poly.type
_entity_poly.pdbx_seq_one_letter_code
_entity_poly.pdbx_strand_id
1 'polypeptide(L)'
;MTITSLNQLDLSRGGYTYADYLLWQLKERVELLRGRIFKMSPAPTIIHQRISMRLSGEFYNFFKGKSCEVFTAPFDVVLPSADGKEDNVVQPDLCVVCDPEKLADGKRCLGAPDLVIEILSKGNSQHDLGDKFHLYEQARVSEYWIVRPTDKEVNIFVLDQGRYRGLAPVVEGKEITSVKFPTLSIHTNDIFD
;
A
#
# COMPACT_ATOMS: atom_id res chain seq x y z
N MET A 1 23.14 -6.92 17.58
CA MET A 1 22.88 -8.35 17.24
C MET A 1 21.89 -8.34 16.11
N THR A 2 22.22 -8.96 14.97
CA THR A 2 21.33 -8.99 13.81
C THR A 2 20.23 -10.03 14.04
N ILE A 3 18.98 -9.67 13.85
CA ILE A 3 17.83 -10.56 13.98
C ILE A 3 17.57 -11.21 12.62
N THR A 4 17.61 -12.53 12.56
CA THR A 4 17.53 -13.32 11.31
C THR A 4 16.31 -14.23 11.24
N SER A 5 15.53 -14.31 12.31
CA SER A 5 14.31 -15.13 12.39
C SER A 5 13.25 -14.46 13.26
N LEU A 6 11.98 -14.60 12.88
CA LEU A 6 10.83 -14.13 13.66
C LEU A 6 10.79 -14.69 15.09
N ASN A 7 11.33 -15.89 15.31
CA ASN A 7 11.39 -16.50 16.65
C ASN A 7 12.31 -15.74 17.63
N GLN A 8 13.14 -14.83 17.14
CA GLN A 8 13.98 -13.95 17.96
C GLN A 8 13.26 -12.65 18.36
N LEU A 9 12.06 -12.44 17.84
CA LEU A 9 11.23 -11.28 18.10
C LEU A 9 10.04 -11.66 18.98
N ASP A 10 9.66 -10.77 19.87
CA ASP A 10 8.42 -10.91 20.63
C ASP A 10 7.26 -10.33 19.79
N LEU A 11 6.51 -11.20 19.11
CA LEU A 11 5.37 -10.79 18.27
C LEU A 11 4.18 -10.25 19.10
N SER A 12 4.15 -10.53 20.39
CA SER A 12 3.12 -10.02 21.31
C SER A 12 3.45 -8.62 21.82
N ARG A 13 4.73 -8.24 21.79
CA ARG A 13 5.21 -6.93 22.17
C ARG A 13 4.79 -5.89 21.12
N GLY A 14 4.29 -4.77 21.59
CA GLY A 14 4.19 -3.55 20.78
C GLY A 14 5.41 -2.66 20.93
N GLY A 15 5.47 -1.56 20.14
CA GLY A 15 6.45 -0.51 20.31
C GLY A 15 7.72 -0.67 19.47
N TYR A 16 7.73 -1.57 18.49
CA TYR A 16 8.76 -1.60 17.46
C TYR A 16 8.66 -0.38 16.54
N THR A 17 9.80 0.09 16.07
CA THR A 17 9.93 1.24 15.19
C THR A 17 10.61 0.86 13.87
N TYR A 18 10.63 1.78 12.92
CA TYR A 18 11.39 1.58 11.67
C TYR A 18 12.90 1.39 11.95
N ALA A 19 13.44 2.05 12.97
CA ALA A 19 14.83 1.84 13.37
C ALA A 19 15.10 0.40 13.83
N ASP A 20 14.13 -0.23 14.52
CA ASP A 20 14.23 -1.66 14.86
C ASP A 20 14.11 -2.52 13.61
N TYR A 21 13.15 -2.22 12.74
CA TYR A 21 12.88 -2.93 11.49
C TYR A 21 14.13 -3.00 10.59
N LEU A 22 14.90 -1.92 10.47
CA LEU A 22 16.12 -1.86 9.68
C LEU A 22 17.23 -2.79 10.19
N LEU A 23 17.18 -3.23 11.45
CA LEU A 23 18.14 -4.18 12.02
C LEU A 23 17.79 -5.63 11.72
N TRP A 24 16.61 -5.90 11.15
CA TRP A 24 16.15 -7.26 10.89
C TRP A 24 16.60 -7.73 9.51
N GLN A 25 17.08 -8.95 9.44
CA GLN A 25 17.43 -9.66 8.21
C GLN A 25 16.57 -10.93 8.11
N LEU A 26 15.25 -10.73 8.18
CA LEU A 26 14.29 -11.81 8.15
C LEU A 26 14.18 -12.41 6.75
N LYS A 27 13.90 -13.72 6.68
CA LYS A 27 13.54 -14.39 5.42
C LYS A 27 12.09 -14.08 5.03
N GLU A 28 11.26 -13.89 6.01
CA GLU A 28 9.85 -13.52 5.84
C GLU A 28 9.70 -12.01 5.69
N ARG A 29 8.80 -11.60 4.83
CA ARG A 29 8.37 -10.19 4.76
C ARG A 29 7.43 -9.92 5.92
N VAL A 30 7.63 -8.77 6.54
CA VAL A 30 6.80 -8.30 7.66
C VAL A 30 6.45 -6.83 7.48
N GLU A 31 5.34 -6.44 8.06
CA GLU A 31 4.91 -5.05 8.19
C GLU A 31 4.86 -4.68 9.68
N LEU A 32 4.94 -3.40 9.98
CA LEU A 32 4.67 -2.86 11.31
C LEU A 32 3.40 -2.02 11.27
N LEU A 33 2.46 -2.29 12.18
CA LEU A 33 1.29 -1.45 12.40
C LEU A 33 1.20 -1.14 13.90
N ARG A 34 1.31 0.13 14.22
CA ARG A 34 1.33 0.63 15.60
C ARG A 34 2.38 -0.09 16.45
N GLY A 35 3.57 -0.29 15.85
CA GLY A 35 4.68 -0.98 16.47
C GLY A 35 4.49 -2.48 16.70
N ARG A 36 3.48 -3.11 16.11
CA ARG A 36 3.28 -4.57 16.12
C ARG A 36 3.70 -5.19 14.81
N ILE A 37 4.29 -6.36 14.89
CA ILE A 37 4.76 -7.09 13.71
C ILE A 37 3.63 -7.92 13.12
N PHE A 38 3.39 -7.71 11.83
CA PHE A 38 2.47 -8.51 11.03
C PHE A 38 3.26 -9.26 9.95
N LYS A 39 3.12 -10.58 9.94
CA LYS A 39 3.73 -11.41 8.90
C LYS A 39 2.91 -11.27 7.63
N MET A 40 3.58 -10.91 6.55
CA MET A 40 2.93 -10.89 5.24
C MET A 40 2.66 -12.30 4.73
N SER A 41 1.68 -12.43 3.86
CA SER A 41 1.41 -13.70 3.17
C SER A 41 2.65 -14.22 2.43
N PRO A 42 2.80 -15.55 2.31
CA PRO A 42 3.78 -16.12 1.39
C PRO A 42 3.54 -15.61 -0.04
N ALA A 43 4.39 -16.01 -0.98
CA ALA A 43 4.38 -15.53 -2.36
C ALA A 43 2.96 -15.32 -2.94
N PRO A 44 2.71 -14.18 -3.61
CA PRO A 44 1.41 -13.85 -4.14
C PRO A 44 0.98 -14.84 -5.24
N THR A 45 -0.32 -14.98 -5.44
CA THR A 45 -0.89 -15.86 -6.47
C THR A 45 -0.60 -15.32 -7.89
N ILE A 46 -0.71 -16.19 -8.90
CA ILE A 46 -0.53 -15.80 -10.30
C ILE A 46 -1.49 -14.65 -10.68
N ILE A 47 -2.74 -14.72 -10.25
CA ILE A 47 -3.74 -13.68 -10.55
C ILE A 47 -3.37 -12.33 -9.92
N HIS A 48 -2.91 -12.35 -8.69
CA HIS A 48 -2.41 -11.15 -8.01
C HIS A 48 -1.23 -10.53 -8.79
N GLN A 49 -0.26 -11.36 -9.20
CA GLN A 49 0.91 -10.88 -9.96
C GLN A 49 0.53 -10.31 -11.33
N ARG A 50 -0.44 -10.92 -12.03
CA ARG A 50 -0.93 -10.38 -13.32
C ARG A 50 -1.56 -9.01 -13.14
N ILE A 51 -2.44 -8.86 -12.15
CA ILE A 51 -3.10 -7.58 -11.84
C ILE A 51 -2.07 -6.54 -11.42
N SER A 52 -1.13 -6.89 -10.53
CA SER A 52 -0.06 -6.00 -10.08
C SER A 52 0.78 -5.50 -11.26
N MET A 53 1.19 -6.38 -12.17
CA MET A 53 1.98 -6.00 -13.35
C MET A 53 1.20 -5.07 -14.29
N ARG A 54 -0.08 -5.34 -14.55
CA ARG A 54 -0.93 -4.53 -15.42
C ARG A 54 -1.17 -3.14 -14.83
N LEU A 55 -1.56 -3.06 -13.56
CA LEU A 55 -1.68 -1.78 -12.83
C LEU A 55 -0.37 -1.00 -12.86
N SER A 56 0.76 -1.67 -12.61
CA SER A 56 2.07 -1.03 -12.66
C SER A 56 2.36 -0.44 -14.04
N GLY A 57 2.00 -1.15 -15.11
CA GLY A 57 2.13 -0.67 -16.49
C GLY A 57 1.29 0.57 -16.76
N GLU A 58 0.00 0.55 -16.40
CA GLU A 58 -0.92 1.68 -16.56
C GLU A 58 -0.44 2.91 -15.79
N PHE A 59 -0.10 2.75 -14.52
CA PHE A 59 0.39 3.83 -13.68
C PHE A 59 1.75 4.37 -14.17
N TYR A 60 2.70 3.49 -14.52
CA TYR A 60 3.98 3.92 -15.06
C TYR A 60 3.82 4.72 -16.36
N ASN A 61 2.99 4.25 -17.29
CA ASN A 61 2.74 4.95 -18.56
C ASN A 61 2.10 6.31 -18.30
N PHE A 62 1.15 6.39 -17.38
CA PHE A 62 0.48 7.64 -17.04
C PHE A 62 1.43 8.65 -16.39
N PHE A 63 2.29 8.22 -15.46
CA PHE A 63 3.18 9.12 -14.73
C PHE A 63 4.52 9.37 -15.42
N LYS A 64 4.84 8.66 -16.49
CA LYS A 64 6.08 8.85 -17.25
C LYS A 64 6.24 10.29 -17.71
N GLY A 65 7.34 10.93 -17.28
CA GLY A 65 7.62 12.34 -17.60
C GLY A 65 6.83 13.36 -16.77
N LYS A 66 6.11 12.91 -15.73
CA LYS A 66 5.46 13.79 -14.73
C LYS A 66 6.30 13.81 -13.44
N SER A 67 5.92 14.67 -12.49
CA SER A 67 6.64 14.85 -11.23
C SER A 67 6.37 13.76 -10.18
N CYS A 68 5.28 12.99 -10.31
CA CYS A 68 4.98 11.92 -9.39
C CYS A 68 5.69 10.63 -9.79
N GLU A 69 6.11 9.85 -8.81
CA GLU A 69 6.77 8.57 -8.99
C GLU A 69 5.86 7.42 -8.54
N VAL A 70 5.99 6.28 -9.23
CA VAL A 70 5.22 5.06 -8.95
C VAL A 70 6.15 4.00 -8.38
N PHE A 71 5.76 3.42 -7.26
CA PHE A 71 6.50 2.35 -6.60
C PHE A 71 5.61 1.13 -6.43
N THR A 72 6.21 -0.04 -6.54
CA THR A 72 5.55 -1.33 -6.31
C THR A 72 6.26 -2.10 -5.20
N ALA A 73 5.54 -3.00 -4.54
CA ALA A 73 6.13 -3.88 -3.53
C ALA A 73 7.31 -4.72 -4.10
N PRO A 74 8.39 -4.91 -3.32
CA PRO A 74 8.62 -4.41 -1.98
C PRO A 74 9.14 -2.97 -1.96
N PHE A 75 8.41 -2.05 -1.38
CA PHE A 75 8.82 -0.67 -1.17
C PHE A 75 8.28 -0.19 0.17
N ASP A 76 9.15 0.21 1.08
CA ASP A 76 8.77 0.62 2.42
C ASP A 76 8.10 1.99 2.40
N VAL A 77 6.88 2.06 2.93
CA VAL A 77 6.17 3.28 3.24
C VAL A 77 6.09 3.40 4.75
N VAL A 78 6.76 4.40 5.32
CA VAL A 78 6.78 4.67 6.76
C VAL A 78 5.79 5.77 7.07
N LEU A 79 4.78 5.43 7.86
CA LEU A 79 3.70 6.32 8.25
C LEU A 79 3.84 6.66 9.75
N PRO A 80 4.43 7.82 10.10
CA PRO A 80 4.57 8.19 11.50
C PRO A 80 3.22 8.30 12.18
N SER A 81 3.15 7.83 13.42
CA SER A 81 2.00 8.05 14.31
C SER A 81 1.87 9.52 14.71
N ALA A 82 0.75 9.90 15.29
CA ALA A 82 0.47 11.29 15.67
C ALA A 82 1.48 11.89 16.66
N ASP A 83 2.18 11.05 17.42
CA ASP A 83 3.27 11.42 18.34
C ASP A 83 4.65 11.49 17.65
N GLY A 84 4.69 11.32 16.32
CA GLY A 84 5.90 11.37 15.51
C GLY A 84 6.72 10.08 15.48
N LYS A 85 6.26 8.99 16.12
CA LYS A 85 6.97 7.70 16.04
C LYS A 85 6.81 7.06 14.67
N GLU A 86 7.91 6.57 14.14
CA GLU A 86 7.94 5.76 12.90
C GLU A 86 7.62 4.29 13.22
N ASP A 87 6.41 4.02 13.69
CA ASP A 87 5.97 2.72 14.17
C ASP A 87 4.96 2.02 13.23
N ASN A 88 4.74 2.61 12.05
CA ASN A 88 4.01 1.97 10.97
C ASN A 88 4.89 1.88 9.73
N VAL A 89 5.14 0.67 9.28
CA VAL A 89 5.90 0.34 8.06
C VAL A 89 5.08 -0.63 7.24
N VAL A 90 4.61 -0.18 6.09
CA VAL A 90 3.80 -0.99 5.18
C VAL A 90 4.45 -1.08 3.81
N GLN A 91 4.13 -2.14 3.07
CA GLN A 91 4.58 -2.36 1.71
C GLN A 91 3.38 -2.54 0.78
N PRO A 92 2.71 -1.45 0.39
CA PRO A 92 1.56 -1.52 -0.50
C PRO A 92 1.93 -2.14 -1.85
N ASP A 93 0.99 -2.83 -2.48
CA ASP A 93 1.24 -3.45 -3.79
C ASP A 93 1.62 -2.42 -4.85
N LEU A 94 1.04 -1.20 -4.75
CA LEU A 94 1.44 -0.05 -5.55
C LEU A 94 1.16 1.25 -4.78
N CYS A 95 2.05 2.23 -4.89
CA CYS A 95 1.77 3.59 -4.42
C CYS A 95 2.31 4.65 -5.37
N VAL A 96 1.73 5.86 -5.28
CA VAL A 96 2.15 7.04 -6.03
C VAL A 96 2.59 8.11 -5.04
N VAL A 97 3.77 8.68 -5.26
CA VAL A 97 4.35 9.74 -4.42
C VAL A 97 4.65 10.95 -5.30
N CYS A 98 4.06 12.10 -4.98
CA CYS A 98 4.26 13.33 -5.76
C CYS A 98 5.17 14.35 -5.06
N ASP A 99 5.37 14.20 -3.76
CA ASP A 99 6.25 15.04 -2.97
C ASP A 99 7.65 14.40 -2.87
N PRO A 100 8.68 14.95 -3.56
CA PRO A 100 10.02 14.38 -3.55
C PRO A 100 10.69 14.40 -2.17
N GLU A 101 10.28 15.28 -1.26
CA GLU A 101 10.82 15.32 0.10
C GLU A 101 10.54 14.02 0.87
N LYS A 102 9.44 13.33 0.55
CA LYS A 102 9.12 12.02 1.13
C LYS A 102 10.05 10.90 0.68
N LEU A 103 10.82 11.12 -0.38
CA LEU A 103 11.76 10.18 -0.97
C LEU A 103 13.22 10.58 -0.74
N ALA A 104 13.48 11.62 0.03
CA ALA A 104 14.79 12.28 0.15
C ALA A 104 15.92 11.36 0.63
N ASP A 105 15.62 10.31 1.41
CA ASP A 105 16.65 9.34 1.86
C ASP A 105 17.01 8.28 0.80
N GLY A 106 16.28 8.22 -0.32
CA GLY A 106 16.49 7.27 -1.41
C GLY A 106 16.20 5.80 -1.06
N LYS A 107 15.53 5.54 0.05
CA LYS A 107 15.28 4.17 0.55
C LYS A 107 13.82 3.84 0.77
N ARG A 108 13.00 4.83 1.12
CA ARG A 108 11.61 4.66 1.55
C ARG A 108 10.77 5.88 1.17
N CYS A 109 9.46 5.74 1.31
CA CYS A 109 8.58 6.89 1.41
C CYS A 109 8.35 7.22 2.89
N LEU A 110 8.72 8.42 3.34
CA LEU A 110 8.43 8.91 4.68
C LEU A 110 7.20 9.81 4.64
N GLY A 111 6.11 9.36 5.24
CA GLY A 111 4.80 10.01 5.20
C GLY A 111 3.86 9.38 4.18
N ALA A 112 2.65 9.93 4.08
CA ALA A 112 1.59 9.37 3.24
C ALA A 112 1.86 9.53 1.74
N PRO A 113 1.82 8.46 0.94
CA PRO A 113 1.70 8.55 -0.50
C PRO A 113 0.43 9.30 -0.92
N ASP A 114 0.39 9.79 -2.15
CA ASP A 114 -0.80 10.45 -2.71
C ASP A 114 -1.91 9.45 -3.05
N LEU A 115 -1.53 8.27 -3.50
CA LEU A 115 -2.43 7.16 -3.80
C LEU A 115 -1.77 5.84 -3.38
N VAL A 116 -2.58 4.94 -2.84
CA VAL A 116 -2.19 3.57 -2.47
C VAL A 116 -3.15 2.56 -3.09
N ILE A 117 -2.63 1.45 -3.57
CA ILE A 117 -3.40 0.30 -4.08
C ILE A 117 -2.99 -0.96 -3.34
N GLU A 118 -3.97 -1.70 -2.85
CA GLU A 118 -3.82 -3.05 -2.30
C GLU A 118 -4.64 -4.04 -3.13
N ILE A 119 -4.02 -5.14 -3.53
CA ILE A 119 -4.66 -6.20 -4.30
C ILE A 119 -4.95 -7.36 -3.36
N LEU A 120 -6.21 -7.64 -3.09
CA LEU A 120 -6.60 -8.63 -2.10
C LEU A 120 -6.20 -10.05 -2.52
N SER A 121 -5.67 -10.79 -1.57
CA SER A 121 -5.52 -12.24 -1.64
C SER A 121 -6.43 -12.91 -0.62
N LYS A 122 -6.74 -14.21 -0.82
CA LYS A 122 -7.64 -14.96 0.08
C LYS A 122 -7.20 -14.98 1.56
N GLY A 123 -5.92 -14.69 1.84
CA GLY A 123 -5.36 -14.71 3.20
C GLY A 123 -5.28 -13.34 3.89
N ASN A 124 -5.32 -12.24 3.16
CA ASN A 124 -5.03 -10.89 3.69
C ASN A 124 -6.25 -9.96 3.77
N SER A 125 -7.40 -10.39 3.25
CA SER A 125 -8.57 -9.51 3.08
C SER A 125 -9.03 -8.83 4.37
N GLN A 126 -8.93 -9.48 5.53
CA GLN A 126 -9.40 -8.91 6.81
C GLN A 126 -8.42 -7.86 7.34
N HIS A 127 -7.13 -8.08 7.17
CA HIS A 127 -6.07 -7.15 7.58
C HIS A 127 -6.06 -5.89 6.69
N ASP A 128 -6.10 -6.08 5.37
CA ASP A 128 -6.09 -4.97 4.41
C ASP A 128 -7.38 -4.13 4.49
N LEU A 129 -8.52 -4.78 4.75
CA LEU A 129 -9.82 -4.09 4.86
C LEU A 129 -10.02 -3.38 6.20
N GLY A 130 -9.35 -3.80 7.26
CA GLY A 130 -9.52 -3.24 8.60
C GLY A 130 -8.36 -2.34 9.01
N ASP A 131 -7.24 -2.95 9.33
CA ASP A 131 -6.12 -2.25 9.96
C ASP A 131 -5.46 -1.24 9.01
N LYS A 132 -5.20 -1.64 7.74
CA LYS A 132 -4.60 -0.75 6.74
C LYS A 132 -5.54 0.38 6.31
N PHE A 133 -6.84 0.09 6.19
CA PHE A 133 -7.84 1.14 5.87
C PHE A 133 -7.77 2.29 6.87
N HIS A 134 -7.81 1.96 8.17
CA HIS A 134 -7.72 2.98 9.21
C HIS A 134 -6.34 3.63 9.29
N LEU A 135 -5.27 2.87 9.04
CA LEU A 135 -3.93 3.41 9.00
C LEU A 135 -3.78 4.45 7.88
N TYR A 136 -4.18 4.12 6.66
CA TYR A 136 -4.11 5.04 5.52
C TYR A 136 -5.01 6.26 5.69
N GLU A 137 -6.21 6.10 6.27
CA GLU A 137 -7.09 7.21 6.63
C GLU A 137 -6.42 8.16 7.63
N GLN A 138 -5.88 7.63 8.73
CA GLN A 138 -5.20 8.40 9.78
C GLN A 138 -3.94 9.09 9.26
N ALA A 139 -3.17 8.41 8.42
CA ALA A 139 -1.98 8.95 7.77
C ALA A 139 -2.31 9.98 6.67
N ARG A 140 -3.59 10.14 6.29
CA ARG A 140 -4.08 11.07 5.27
C ARG A 140 -3.61 10.73 3.84
N VAL A 141 -3.57 9.45 3.48
CA VAL A 141 -3.44 9.03 2.09
C VAL A 141 -4.65 9.57 1.32
N SER A 142 -4.41 10.35 0.24
CA SER A 142 -5.49 11.08 -0.44
C SER A 142 -6.49 10.17 -1.13
N GLU A 143 -6.00 9.07 -1.71
CA GLU A 143 -6.84 8.09 -2.41
C GLU A 143 -6.34 6.67 -2.15
N TYR A 144 -7.25 5.76 -1.82
CA TYR A 144 -6.94 4.36 -1.53
C TYR A 144 -7.83 3.44 -2.36
N TRP A 145 -7.21 2.52 -3.10
CA TRP A 145 -7.89 1.53 -3.91
C TRP A 145 -7.74 0.14 -3.33
N ILE A 146 -8.83 -0.59 -3.26
CA ILE A 146 -8.84 -2.02 -2.93
C ILE A 146 -9.29 -2.78 -4.16
N VAL A 147 -8.38 -3.53 -4.75
CA VAL A 147 -8.64 -4.37 -5.92
C VAL A 147 -9.03 -5.77 -5.45
N ARG A 148 -10.19 -6.25 -5.90
CA ARG A 148 -10.75 -7.56 -5.57
C ARG A 148 -10.70 -8.50 -6.78
N PRO A 149 -9.67 -9.35 -6.91
CA PRO A 149 -9.52 -10.21 -8.08
C PRO A 149 -10.66 -11.19 -8.29
N THR A 150 -11.22 -11.72 -7.19
CA THR A 150 -12.32 -12.70 -7.24
C THR A 150 -13.62 -12.11 -7.78
N ASP A 151 -13.89 -10.87 -7.39
CA ASP A 151 -15.13 -10.16 -7.72
C ASP A 151 -14.97 -9.28 -8.98
N LYS A 152 -13.74 -9.19 -9.49
CA LYS A 152 -13.34 -8.31 -10.60
C LYS A 152 -13.83 -6.88 -10.37
N GLU A 153 -13.60 -6.35 -9.19
CA GLU A 153 -14.03 -5.01 -8.81
C GLU A 153 -12.90 -4.21 -8.16
N VAL A 154 -13.01 -2.90 -8.24
CA VAL A 154 -12.14 -1.94 -7.56
C VAL A 154 -12.98 -1.04 -6.67
N ASN A 155 -12.69 -1.05 -5.37
CA ASN A 155 -13.28 -0.14 -4.41
C ASN A 155 -12.34 1.06 -4.21
N ILE A 156 -12.84 2.27 -4.41
CA ILE A 156 -12.08 3.51 -4.31
C ILE A 156 -12.56 4.30 -3.09
N PHE A 157 -11.62 4.69 -2.27
CA PHE A 157 -11.84 5.54 -1.10
C PHE A 157 -11.06 6.83 -1.26
N VAL A 158 -11.75 7.96 -1.07
CA VAL A 158 -11.17 9.30 -1.20
C VAL A 158 -11.21 9.98 0.15
N LEU A 159 -10.10 10.58 0.54
CA LEU A 159 -10.01 11.33 1.78
C LEU A 159 -10.76 12.65 1.66
N ASP A 160 -11.84 12.78 2.43
CA ASP A 160 -12.67 13.97 2.50
C ASP A 160 -12.82 14.40 3.97
N GLN A 161 -12.42 15.62 4.29
CA GLN A 161 -12.43 16.17 5.67
C GLN A 161 -11.79 15.25 6.72
N GLY A 162 -10.74 14.50 6.33
CA GLY A 162 -9.98 13.62 7.21
C GLY A 162 -10.60 12.24 7.42
N ARG A 163 -11.62 11.87 6.64
CA ARG A 163 -12.26 10.55 6.63
C ARG A 163 -12.35 10.00 5.21
N TYR A 164 -12.25 8.68 5.08
CA TYR A 164 -12.49 8.04 3.80
C TYR A 164 -13.97 8.00 3.44
N ARG A 165 -14.27 8.53 2.27
CA ARG A 165 -15.57 8.36 1.61
C ARG A 165 -15.41 7.36 0.47
N GLY A 166 -16.13 6.23 0.55
CA GLY A 166 -16.17 5.24 -0.52
C GLY A 166 -16.98 5.76 -1.72
N LEU A 167 -16.45 5.50 -2.91
CA LEU A 167 -17.19 5.68 -4.16
C LEU A 167 -17.96 4.40 -4.50
N ALA A 168 -18.84 4.47 -5.50
CA ALA A 168 -19.47 3.27 -6.04
C ALA A 168 -18.38 2.32 -6.57
N PRO A 169 -18.43 1.01 -6.24
CA PRO A 169 -17.45 0.05 -6.74
C PRO A 169 -17.43 0.02 -8.28
N VAL A 170 -16.24 -0.02 -8.86
CA VAL A 170 -16.05 -0.14 -10.30
C VAL A 170 -15.86 -1.61 -10.65
N VAL A 171 -16.82 -2.16 -11.39
CA VAL A 171 -16.86 -3.57 -11.79
C VAL A 171 -16.26 -3.80 -13.18
N GLU A 172 -16.05 -5.06 -13.54
CA GLU A 172 -15.59 -5.47 -14.88
C GLU A 172 -16.36 -4.76 -16.02
N GLY A 173 -15.62 -4.37 -17.07
CA GLY A 173 -16.19 -3.66 -18.23
C GLY A 173 -16.45 -2.16 -18.02
N LYS A 174 -15.92 -1.56 -16.95
CA LYS A 174 -16.10 -0.15 -16.62
C LYS A 174 -14.74 0.58 -16.54
N GLU A 175 -14.82 1.91 -16.64
CA GLU A 175 -13.68 2.81 -16.47
C GLU A 175 -13.47 3.13 -14.99
N ILE A 176 -12.25 3.00 -14.53
CA ILE A 176 -11.76 3.50 -13.24
C ILE A 176 -11.20 4.90 -13.48
N THR A 177 -11.71 5.90 -12.78
CA THR A 177 -11.17 7.27 -12.82
C THR A 177 -10.68 7.64 -11.43
N SER A 178 -9.43 8.08 -11.32
CA SER A 178 -8.89 8.59 -10.07
C SER A 178 -9.47 9.97 -9.78
N VAL A 179 -9.82 10.21 -8.51
CA VAL A 179 -10.24 11.54 -8.06
C VAL A 179 -9.01 12.42 -7.82
N LYS A 180 -7.94 11.86 -7.28
CA LYS A 180 -6.67 12.59 -7.06
C LYS A 180 -6.01 12.97 -8.38
N PHE A 181 -6.12 12.11 -9.39
CA PHE A 181 -5.56 12.30 -10.74
C PHE A 181 -6.65 12.20 -11.81
N PRO A 182 -7.47 13.24 -12.02
CA PRO A 182 -8.71 13.13 -12.81
C PRO A 182 -8.52 12.75 -14.28
N THR A 183 -7.30 12.87 -14.80
CA THR A 183 -6.95 12.43 -16.16
C THR A 183 -6.41 11.00 -16.21
N LEU A 184 -6.26 10.32 -15.07
CA LEU A 184 -5.95 8.89 -15.01
C LEU A 184 -7.26 8.12 -15.14
N SER A 185 -7.42 7.42 -16.25
CA SER A 185 -8.52 6.50 -16.52
C SER A 185 -7.96 5.16 -16.96
N ILE A 186 -8.46 4.08 -16.37
CA ILE A 186 -8.04 2.69 -16.64
C ILE A 186 -9.28 1.85 -16.85
N HIS A 187 -9.37 1.14 -17.97
CA HIS A 187 -10.47 0.22 -18.18
C HIS A 187 -10.24 -1.08 -17.36
N THR A 188 -11.26 -1.55 -16.64
CA THR A 188 -11.13 -2.72 -15.75
C THR A 188 -10.70 -3.99 -16.48
N ASN A 189 -11.04 -4.16 -17.77
CA ASN A 189 -10.57 -5.30 -18.56
C ASN A 189 -9.04 -5.29 -18.73
N ASP A 190 -8.41 -4.11 -18.75
CA ASP A 190 -6.94 -4.00 -18.88
C ASP A 190 -6.22 -4.55 -17.65
N ILE A 191 -6.91 -4.66 -16.52
CA ILE A 191 -6.35 -5.20 -15.28
C ILE A 191 -6.86 -6.61 -14.93
N PHE A 192 -8.07 -7.01 -15.33
CA PHE A 192 -8.65 -8.31 -14.94
C PHE A 192 -8.54 -9.40 -16.02
N ASP A 193 -8.48 -9.06 -17.30
CA ASP A 193 -8.35 -10.00 -18.42
C ASP A 193 -6.89 -10.25 -18.78
#